data_ca6fc08dec9e2cdf64e4c19456cbfe44
#
_entry.id   ca6fc08dec9e2cdf64e4c19456cbfe44
#
_cell.length_a   1.000
_cell.length_b   1.000
_cell.length_c   1.000
_cell.angle_alpha   90.00
_cell.angle_beta   90.00
_cell.angle_gamma   90.00
#
_symmetry.space_group_name_H-M   'P 1'
#
loop_
_entity.id
_entity.type
_entity.pdbx_description
1 polymer ?
#
loop_
_entity_poly.entity_id
_entity_poly.type
_entity_poly.pdbx_seq_one_letter_code
_entity_poly.pdbx_strand_id
1 'polypeptide(L)'
;MNQLKSIILEGNVVRDAVLLEPSEGFKVCKLCIAVNRFYKNKNDQASEEVSFFDVECFGKSAEYCHKKAVKGRGLRVVGRLKQDSWKDSEGKLQSRVFVIAEHIEYKPVVNKKDSNSDGTEKESVVCVEAEKEPVPVEETVF
;
A
#
# COMPACT_ATOMS: atom_id res chain seq x y z
N MET A 1 -17.49 21.54 7.92
CA MET A 1 -16.06 21.51 8.30
C MET A 1 -15.51 20.09 8.18
N ASN A 2 -14.42 19.93 7.46
CA ASN A 2 -13.80 18.62 7.32
C ASN A 2 -12.98 18.27 8.57
N GLN A 3 -13.16 17.04 9.03
CA GLN A 3 -12.35 16.55 10.12
C GLN A 3 -10.96 16.19 9.62
N LEU A 4 -9.96 16.42 10.46
CA LEU A 4 -8.57 16.16 10.09
C LEU A 4 -8.28 14.67 10.04
N LYS A 5 -7.67 14.25 8.94
CA LYS A 5 -7.07 12.93 8.83
C LYS A 5 -5.86 13.02 7.94
N SER A 6 -4.74 12.53 8.43
CA SER A 6 -3.48 12.55 7.69
C SER A 6 -2.63 11.37 8.13
N ILE A 7 -1.92 10.80 7.19
CA ILE A 7 -1.04 9.67 7.47
C ILE A 7 0.23 9.81 6.63
N ILE A 8 1.33 9.39 7.20
CA ILE A 8 2.62 9.32 6.52
C ILE A 8 3.13 7.90 6.64
N LEU A 9 3.40 7.28 5.50
CA LEU A 9 3.95 5.93 5.43
C LEU A 9 5.21 5.92 4.59
N GLU A 10 6.17 5.14 5.04
CA GLU A 10 7.40 4.92 4.29
C GLU A 10 7.62 3.43 4.15
N GLY A 11 7.84 2.97 2.94
CA GLY A 11 8.02 1.56 2.68
C GLY A 11 8.47 1.28 1.26
N ASN A 12 8.41 0.03 0.88
CA ASN A 12 8.83 -0.43 -0.43
C ASN A 12 7.65 -1.00 -1.20
N VAL A 13 7.64 -0.73 -2.50
CA VAL A 13 6.59 -1.25 -3.39
C VAL A 13 6.74 -2.78 -3.49
N VAL A 14 5.65 -3.48 -3.25
CA VAL A 14 5.62 -4.94 -3.23
C VAL A 14 5.60 -5.51 -4.65
N ARG A 15 4.89 -4.85 -5.54
CA ARG A 15 4.75 -5.23 -6.94
C ARG A 15 4.53 -3.99 -7.77
N ASP A 16 4.72 -4.10 -9.08
CA ASP A 16 4.55 -2.97 -9.98
C ASP A 16 3.15 -2.36 -9.84
N ALA A 17 3.10 -1.04 -9.81
CA ALA A 17 1.84 -0.32 -9.69
C ALA A 17 0.97 -0.53 -10.93
N VAL A 18 -0.34 -0.60 -10.71
CA VAL A 18 -1.32 -0.82 -11.77
C VAL A 18 -2.04 0.48 -12.07
N LEU A 19 -2.06 0.87 -13.33
CA LEU A 19 -2.79 2.05 -13.79
C LEU A 19 -4.14 1.62 -14.35
N LEU A 20 -5.20 2.22 -13.85
CA LEU A 20 -6.57 1.98 -14.30
C LEU A 20 -7.20 3.28 -14.76
N GLU A 21 -8.11 3.17 -15.70
CA GLU A 21 -8.87 4.31 -16.19
C GLU A 21 -10.37 3.96 -16.14
N PRO A 22 -11.00 4.06 -14.94
CA PRO A 22 -12.40 3.67 -14.77
C PRO A 22 -13.37 4.49 -15.59
N SER A 23 -13.02 5.74 -15.90
CA SER A 23 -13.79 6.60 -16.76
C SER A 23 -12.85 7.45 -17.61
N GLU A 24 -13.36 7.93 -18.73
CA GLU A 24 -12.55 8.73 -19.66
C GLU A 24 -11.93 9.94 -18.96
N GLY A 25 -10.60 10.05 -19.04
CA GLY A 25 -9.85 11.14 -18.44
C GLY A 25 -9.58 10.98 -16.95
N PHE A 26 -10.12 9.95 -16.30
CA PHE A 26 -9.91 9.72 -14.88
C PHE A 26 -9.01 8.52 -14.66
N LYS A 27 -7.78 8.78 -14.25
CA LYS A 27 -6.79 7.73 -14.05
C LYS A 27 -6.55 7.49 -12.57
N VAL A 28 -6.44 6.21 -12.22
CA VAL A 28 -6.17 5.75 -10.87
C VAL A 28 -5.00 4.79 -10.92
N CYS A 29 -4.00 5.02 -10.09
CA CYS A 29 -2.89 4.10 -9.93
C CYS A 29 -3.00 3.42 -8.57
N LYS A 30 -2.99 2.12 -8.57
CA LYS A 30 -3.05 1.31 -7.35
C LYS A 30 -1.72 0.63 -7.11
N LEU A 31 -1.22 0.75 -5.90
CA LEU A 31 0.02 0.10 -5.49
C LEU A 31 -0.10 -0.42 -4.08
N CYS A 32 0.77 -1.37 -3.75
CA CYS A 32 0.85 -1.91 -2.41
C CYS A 32 2.27 -1.69 -1.88
N ILE A 33 2.38 -1.22 -0.66
CA ILE A 33 3.66 -0.99 -0.02
C ILE A 33 3.80 -1.86 1.22
N ALA A 34 5.03 -2.33 1.46
CA ALA A 34 5.40 -3.05 2.66
C ALA A 34 6.12 -2.08 3.60
N VAL A 35 5.62 -1.99 4.81
CA VAL A 35 6.18 -1.14 5.85
C VAL A 35 6.72 -2.02 6.95
N ASN A 36 8.02 -1.95 7.18
CA ASN A 36 8.69 -2.78 8.18
C ASN A 36 8.83 -1.99 9.47
N ARG A 37 8.61 -2.70 10.58
CA ARG A 37 8.83 -2.15 11.90
C ARG A 37 9.68 -3.12 12.70
N PHE A 38 10.74 -2.60 13.29
CA PHE A 38 11.63 -3.38 14.16
C PHE A 38 11.36 -3.02 15.61
N TYR A 39 11.28 -4.02 16.46
CA TYR A 39 11.04 -3.80 17.88
C TYR A 39 11.69 -4.92 18.70
N LYS A 40 11.85 -4.68 19.98
CA LYS A 40 12.30 -5.70 20.93
C LYS A 40 11.10 -6.29 21.64
N ASN A 41 11.03 -7.60 21.66
CA ASN A 41 9.98 -8.30 22.39
C ASN A 41 10.30 -8.35 23.89
N LYS A 42 9.41 -9.00 24.66
CA LYS A 42 9.57 -9.11 26.12
C LYS A 42 10.86 -9.82 26.56
N ASN A 43 11.45 -10.62 25.68
CA ASN A 43 12.66 -11.36 25.95
C ASN A 43 13.92 -10.64 25.43
N ASP A 44 13.85 -9.35 25.16
CA ASP A 44 14.93 -8.55 24.58
C ASP A 44 15.41 -9.04 23.22
N GLN A 45 14.63 -9.85 22.54
CA GLN A 45 14.96 -10.33 21.20
C GLN A 45 14.45 -9.33 20.15
N ALA A 46 15.27 -9.06 19.15
CA ALA A 46 14.86 -8.23 18.03
C ALA A 46 13.80 -8.97 17.20
N SER A 47 12.71 -8.31 16.96
CA SER A 47 11.61 -8.83 16.14
C SER A 47 11.27 -7.84 15.04
N GLU A 48 10.76 -8.37 13.94
CA GLU A 48 10.37 -7.58 12.79
C GLU A 48 8.89 -7.81 12.49
N GLU A 49 8.20 -6.73 12.21
CA GLU A 49 6.80 -6.75 11.83
C GLU A 49 6.68 -6.09 10.47
N VAL A 50 5.99 -6.74 9.55
CA VAL A 50 5.76 -6.20 8.21
C VAL A 50 4.26 -5.98 8.04
N SER A 51 3.89 -4.77 7.64
CA SER A 51 2.50 -4.44 7.35
C SER A 51 2.39 -4.03 5.88
N PHE A 52 1.29 -4.43 5.26
CA PHE A 52 1.03 -4.14 3.85
C PHE A 52 -0.14 -3.17 3.73
N PHE A 53 0.06 -2.10 2.98
CA PHE A 53 -0.95 -1.07 2.80
C PHE A 53 -1.22 -0.83 1.33
N ASP A 54 -2.51 -0.75 0.99
CA ASP A 54 -2.94 -0.38 -0.34
C ASP A 54 -2.97 1.14 -0.44
N VAL A 55 -2.41 1.65 -1.55
CA VAL A 55 -2.33 3.08 -1.81
C VAL A 55 -2.90 3.36 -3.18
N GLU A 56 -3.69 4.41 -3.29
CA GLU A 56 -4.26 4.85 -4.55
C GLU A 56 -3.86 6.29 -4.84
N CYS A 57 -3.49 6.55 -6.10
CA CYS A 57 -3.18 7.88 -6.61
C CYS A 57 -4.13 8.22 -7.74
N PHE A 58 -4.43 9.50 -7.90
CA PHE A 58 -5.37 9.96 -8.92
C PHE A 58 -4.76 11.01 -9.84
N GLY A 59 -5.26 11.10 -11.06
CA GLY A 59 -4.91 12.13 -12.01
C GLY A 59 -3.47 12.03 -12.52
N LYS A 60 -2.79 13.17 -12.61
CA LYS A 60 -1.41 13.22 -13.09
C LYS A 60 -0.45 12.46 -12.19
N SER A 61 -0.72 12.46 -10.89
CA SER A 61 0.08 11.68 -9.95
C SER A 61 -0.01 10.18 -10.23
N ALA A 62 -1.15 9.72 -10.73
CA ALA A 62 -1.34 8.32 -11.08
C ALA A 62 -0.42 7.89 -12.24
N GLU A 63 -0.31 8.72 -13.26
CA GLU A 63 0.57 8.43 -14.39
C GLU A 63 2.04 8.37 -13.96
N TYR A 64 2.45 9.35 -13.16
CA TYR A 64 3.80 9.40 -12.63
C TYR A 64 4.09 8.21 -11.73
N CYS A 65 3.15 7.86 -10.86
CA CYS A 65 3.26 6.72 -9.97
C CYS A 65 3.41 5.42 -10.75
N HIS A 66 2.62 5.24 -11.80
CA HIS A 66 2.72 4.03 -12.63
C HIS A 66 4.11 3.84 -13.21
N LYS A 67 4.78 4.93 -13.58
CA LYS A 67 6.13 4.86 -14.14
C LYS A 67 7.20 4.62 -13.07
N LYS A 68 7.02 5.17 -11.88
CA LYS A 68 8.05 5.20 -10.84
C LYS A 68 7.90 4.13 -9.77
N ALA A 69 6.68 3.72 -9.49
CA ALA A 69 6.40 2.75 -8.44
C ALA A 69 6.52 1.32 -8.95
N VAL A 70 7.75 0.91 -9.22
CA VAL A 70 8.07 -0.46 -9.62
C VAL A 70 8.42 -1.29 -8.39
N LYS A 71 8.33 -2.60 -8.52
CA LYS A 71 8.63 -3.52 -7.42
C LYS A 71 9.99 -3.22 -6.79
N GLY A 72 10.02 -3.09 -5.48
CA GLY A 72 11.23 -2.83 -4.72
C GLY A 72 11.56 -1.35 -4.53
N ARG A 73 10.84 -0.45 -5.19
CA ARG A 73 11.10 0.97 -5.05
C ARG A 73 10.72 1.48 -3.67
N GLY A 74 11.66 2.16 -3.02
CA GLY A 74 11.36 2.85 -1.76
C GLY A 74 10.62 4.14 -2.01
N LEU A 75 9.63 4.43 -1.17
CA LEU A 75 8.88 5.67 -1.29
C LEU A 75 8.28 6.09 0.05
N ARG A 76 7.91 7.36 0.12
CA ARG A 76 7.18 7.94 1.25
C ARG A 76 5.86 8.49 0.74
N VAL A 77 4.78 8.05 1.34
CA VAL A 77 3.43 8.47 0.99
C VAL A 77 2.88 9.38 2.07
N VAL A 78 2.41 10.54 1.69
CA VAL A 78 1.65 11.43 2.55
C VAL A 78 0.24 11.49 2.01
N GLY A 79 -0.75 11.21 2.82
CA GLY A 79 -2.11 11.19 2.36
C GLY A 79 -3.11 11.03 3.49
N ARG A 80 -4.23 10.43 3.17
CA ARG A 80 -5.31 10.21 4.11
C ARG A 80 -5.88 8.81 3.96
N LEU A 81 -6.46 8.32 5.04
CA LEU A 81 -7.18 7.05 5.00
C LEU A 81 -8.58 7.26 4.42
N LYS A 82 -9.01 6.30 3.64
CA LYS A 82 -10.37 6.26 3.13
C LYS A 82 -10.97 4.89 3.37
N GLN A 83 -12.23 4.86 3.73
CA GLN A 83 -12.97 3.62 3.88
C GLN A 83 -14.07 3.57 2.83
N ASP A 84 -14.10 2.49 2.06
CA ASP A 84 -15.19 2.18 1.16
C ASP A 84 -16.02 1.06 1.73
N SER A 85 -17.32 1.17 1.60
CA SER A 85 -18.26 0.14 2.04
C SER A 85 -19.20 -0.21 0.89
N TRP A 86 -19.49 -1.48 0.75
CA TRP A 86 -20.43 -1.95 -0.27
C TRP A 86 -21.09 -3.23 0.21
N LYS A 87 -22.19 -3.58 -0.43
CA LYS A 87 -22.85 -4.86 -0.19
C LYS A 87 -22.45 -5.83 -1.31
N ASP A 88 -22.07 -7.03 -0.90
CA ASP A 88 -21.75 -8.07 -1.87
C ASP A 88 -23.03 -8.70 -2.46
N SER A 89 -22.84 -9.70 -3.33
CA SER A 89 -23.95 -10.38 -3.98
C SER A 89 -24.86 -11.14 -3.01
N GLU A 90 -24.36 -11.46 -1.82
CA GLU A 90 -25.11 -12.14 -0.78
C GLU A 90 -25.77 -11.18 0.22
N GLY A 91 -25.64 -9.89 -0.02
CA GLY A 91 -26.21 -8.86 0.85
C GLY A 91 -25.39 -8.53 2.08
N LYS A 92 -24.19 -9.11 2.22
CA LYS A 92 -23.30 -8.81 3.34
C LYS A 92 -22.59 -7.48 3.12
N LEU A 93 -22.50 -6.71 4.18
CA LEU A 93 -21.76 -5.46 4.14
C LEU A 93 -20.26 -5.73 4.16
N GLN A 94 -19.57 -5.21 3.16
CA GLN A 94 -18.12 -5.30 3.05
C GLN A 94 -17.53 -3.91 3.19
N SER A 95 -16.33 -3.84 3.75
CA SER A 95 -15.61 -2.58 3.80
C SER A 95 -14.13 -2.78 3.56
N ARG A 96 -13.48 -1.71 3.16
CA ARG A 96 -12.04 -1.72 2.90
C ARG A 96 -11.49 -0.36 3.27
N VAL A 97 -10.33 -0.37 3.93
CA VAL A 97 -9.61 0.86 4.29
C VAL A 97 -8.31 0.88 3.47
N PHE A 98 -8.06 2.00 2.85
CA PHE A 98 -6.84 2.20 2.07
C PHE A 98 -6.37 3.64 2.17
N VAL A 99 -5.19 3.91 1.63
CA VAL A 99 -4.58 5.24 1.69
C VAL A 99 -4.77 5.93 0.34
N ILE A 100 -5.26 7.15 0.37
CA ILE A 100 -5.27 8.02 -0.80
C ILE A 100 -4.04 8.91 -0.70
N ALA A 101 -3.13 8.76 -1.66
CA ALA A 101 -1.91 9.53 -1.67
C ALA A 101 -2.17 10.95 -2.16
N GLU A 102 -1.77 11.92 -1.37
CA GLU A 102 -1.79 13.33 -1.76
C GLU A 102 -0.43 13.73 -2.30
N HIS A 103 0.63 13.11 -1.79
CA HIS A 103 2.00 13.37 -2.20
C HIS A 103 2.84 12.11 -2.02
N ILE A 104 3.65 11.78 -3.01
CA ILE A 104 4.56 10.64 -2.94
C ILE A 104 5.97 11.12 -3.26
N GLU A 105 6.90 10.82 -2.38
CA GLU A 105 8.32 11.03 -2.59
C GLU A 105 8.98 9.69 -2.90
N TYR A 106 9.67 9.62 -4.02
CA TYR A 106 10.36 8.40 -4.44
C TYR A 106 11.82 8.47 -4.01
N LYS A 107 12.28 7.43 -3.32
CA LYS A 107 13.69 7.36 -2.92
C LYS A 107 14.56 7.10 -4.15
N PRO A 108 15.79 7.63 -4.16
CA PRO A 108 16.70 7.37 -5.27
C PRO A 108 16.93 5.88 -5.47
N VAL A 109 17.01 5.48 -6.74
CA VAL A 109 17.37 4.10 -7.07
C VAL A 109 18.87 3.95 -6.86
N VAL A 110 19.25 3.13 -5.89
CA VAL A 110 20.64 2.77 -5.67
C VAL A 110 20.94 1.55 -6.54
N ASN A 111 21.76 1.72 -7.56
CA ASN A 111 22.28 0.60 -8.33
C ASN A 111 23.29 -0.14 -7.45
N LYS A 112 22.80 -1.03 -6.61
CA LYS A 112 23.67 -1.92 -5.86
C LYS A 112 24.11 -3.02 -6.81
N LYS A 113 25.27 -2.85 -7.40
CA LYS A 113 25.88 -3.90 -8.22
C LYS A 113 26.30 -5.12 -7.39
N ASP A 114 26.32 -5.01 -6.07
CA ASP A 114 26.92 -6.02 -5.20
C ASP A 114 26.11 -6.41 -3.97
N SER A 115 24.82 -6.17 -3.93
CA SER A 115 24.06 -6.67 -2.81
C SER A 115 23.46 -8.01 -3.18
N ASN A 116 23.97 -9.03 -2.58
CA ASN A 116 23.27 -10.29 -2.46
C ASN A 116 21.97 -10.00 -1.73
N SER A 117 20.93 -9.79 -2.48
CA SER A 117 19.63 -9.56 -1.93
C SER A 117 19.01 -10.90 -1.56
N ASP A 118 19.48 -11.44 -0.46
CA ASP A 118 18.84 -12.61 0.10
C ASP A 118 17.61 -12.12 0.86
N GLY A 119 16.45 -12.46 0.39
CA GLY A 119 15.25 -12.33 1.17
C GLY A 119 14.15 -11.43 0.66
N THR A 120 14.27 -10.85 -0.51
CA THR A 120 13.24 -9.98 -1.04
C THR A 120 12.08 -10.71 -1.72
N GLU A 121 12.20 -12.00 -1.93
CA GLU A 121 11.17 -12.75 -2.64
C GLU A 121 9.98 -13.16 -1.79
N LYS A 122 10.13 -13.17 -0.48
CA LYS A 122 9.07 -13.68 0.40
C LYS A 122 7.94 -12.69 0.66
N GLU A 123 8.16 -11.44 0.42
CA GLU A 123 7.22 -10.40 0.84
C GLU A 123 6.17 -10.05 -0.22
N SER A 124 6.47 -10.31 -1.49
CA SER A 124 5.58 -9.91 -2.57
C SER A 124 4.29 -10.71 -2.65
N VAL A 125 4.27 -11.90 -2.09
CA VAL A 125 3.14 -12.81 -2.22
C VAL A 125 2.02 -12.47 -1.27
N VAL A 126 2.34 -11.94 -0.10
CA VAL A 126 1.36 -11.71 0.97
C VAL A 126 0.35 -10.63 0.62
N CYS A 127 0.78 -9.56 -0.02
CA CYS A 127 -0.13 -8.49 -0.39
C CYS A 127 -1.15 -8.96 -1.43
N VAL A 128 -0.73 -9.82 -2.35
CA VAL A 128 -1.62 -10.41 -3.34
C VAL A 128 -2.68 -11.29 -2.68
N GLU A 129 -2.28 -12.04 -1.67
CA GLU A 129 -3.22 -12.87 -0.92
C GLU A 129 -4.21 -12.02 -0.14
N ALA A 130 -3.76 -10.92 0.43
CA ALA A 130 -4.63 -10.00 1.14
C ALA A 130 -5.69 -9.38 0.23
N GLU A 131 -5.39 -9.21 -1.04
CA GLU A 131 -6.36 -8.70 -2.01
C GLU A 131 -7.38 -9.74 -2.43
N LYS A 132 -7.00 -11.00 -2.46
CA LYS A 132 -7.87 -12.08 -2.87
C LYS A 132 -8.85 -12.50 -1.79
N GLU A 133 -8.53 -12.25 -0.57
CA GLU A 133 -9.38 -12.58 0.56
C GLU A 133 -10.02 -11.32 1.11
N PRO A 134 -11.25 -11.01 0.66
CA PRO A 134 -11.95 -9.89 1.25
C PRO A 134 -12.25 -10.22 2.71
N VAL A 135 -11.68 -9.45 3.59
CA VAL A 135 -11.89 -9.62 5.02
C VAL A 135 -13.33 -9.30 5.34
N PRO A 136 -14.04 -10.18 6.06
CA PRO A 136 -15.41 -9.89 6.45
C PRO A 136 -15.50 -8.62 7.28
N VAL A 137 -16.55 -7.85 7.04
CA VAL A 137 -16.71 -6.54 7.65
C VAL A 137 -16.85 -6.60 9.16
N GLU A 138 -17.42 -7.67 9.66
CA GLU A 138 -17.62 -7.81 11.11
C GLU A 138 -16.29 -7.79 11.87
N GLU A 139 -15.18 -8.05 11.21
CA GLU A 139 -13.87 -7.94 11.84
C GLU A 139 -13.37 -6.51 11.93
N THR A 140 -13.96 -5.63 11.16
CA THR A 140 -13.56 -4.23 11.12
C THR A 140 -14.54 -3.31 11.81
N VAL A 141 -15.50 -3.86 12.50
CA VAL A 141 -16.47 -3.07 13.26
C VAL A 141 -15.83 -2.52 14.51
N PHE A 142 -15.94 -1.24 14.68
CA PHE A 142 -15.35 -0.51 15.79
C PHE A 142 -16.40 0.17 16.62
#